data_d873b5f723977053145354e16cf408db
#
_entry.id   d873b5f723977053145354e16cf408db
#
_cell.length_a   1.000
_cell.length_b   1.000
_cell.length_c   1.000
_cell.angle_alpha   90.00
_cell.angle_beta   90.00
_cell.angle_gamma   90.00
#
_symmetry.space_group_name_H-M   'P 1'
#
loop_
_entity.id
_entity.type
_entity.pdbx_description
1 polymer ?
#
loop_
_entity_poly.entity_id
_entity_poly.type
_entity_poly.pdbx_seq_one_letter_code
_entity_poly.pdbx_strand_id
1 'polypeptide(L)'
;QGTITGKTQVNWDSHSSIPAITNVASTISLKNAAFNYDDYGVFGLFLDLQLAGWPLITSSQPAQLRLQTLDIGIPITDITASFDVTADSATQQLEARGQNLTARLFEGEATSTAFHFESNQLSGFAQLRLKALALQQILDLGRDDFDSSGQISGSVPVQIKQGKIRVVAGQLNAEPPGGHIRYTPNQATRNLLMGSDKTKIVLDTLSDFQYHSLAVTLDYSSTGDLTAKTALQGHNPNF
;
A
#
# COMPACT_ATOMS: atom_id res chain seq x y z
N GLN A 1 2.00 11.34 -19.55
CA GLN A 1 3.09 12.25 -19.93
C GLN A 1 4.32 11.92 -19.09
N GLY A 2 5.51 12.28 -19.56
CA GLY A 2 6.77 12.03 -18.85
C GLY A 2 7.91 11.76 -19.84
N THR A 3 9.13 11.62 -19.33
CA THR A 3 10.30 11.34 -20.16
C THR A 3 10.94 10.03 -19.70
N ILE A 4 11.22 9.15 -20.67
CA ILE A 4 12.02 7.94 -20.47
C ILE A 4 13.33 8.15 -21.23
N THR A 5 14.44 7.99 -20.54
CA THR A 5 15.77 7.95 -21.16
C THR A 5 16.47 6.66 -20.78
N GLY A 6 17.14 6.05 -21.74
CA GLY A 6 17.89 4.83 -21.52
C GLY A 6 19.18 4.81 -22.34
N LYS A 7 20.24 4.26 -21.76
CA LYS A 7 21.49 3.98 -22.45
C LYS A 7 21.92 2.58 -22.07
N THR A 8 22.19 1.75 -23.09
CA THR A 8 22.67 0.38 -22.88
C THR A 8 23.95 0.18 -23.66
N GLN A 9 24.96 -0.38 -23.01
CA GLN A 9 26.21 -0.81 -23.60
C GLN A 9 26.31 -2.33 -23.46
N VAL A 10 26.61 -3.00 -24.54
CA VAL A 10 26.80 -4.45 -24.58
C VAL A 10 28.23 -4.73 -25.02
N ASN A 11 28.95 -5.50 -24.23
CA ASN A 11 30.27 -6.00 -24.56
C ASN A 11 30.16 -7.47 -24.94
N TRP A 12 30.83 -7.87 -26.02
CA TRP A 12 30.91 -9.26 -26.48
C TRP A 12 32.33 -9.67 -26.84
N ASP A 13 32.64 -10.94 -26.70
CA ASP A 13 33.87 -11.53 -27.18
C ASP A 13 33.69 -11.98 -28.63
N SER A 14 34.42 -11.37 -29.54
CA SER A 14 34.43 -11.71 -30.97
C SER A 14 35.52 -12.72 -31.34
N HIS A 15 36.40 -13.11 -30.42
CA HIS A 15 37.50 -14.01 -30.64
C HIS A 15 37.14 -15.48 -30.39
N SER A 16 36.01 -15.75 -29.77
CA SER A 16 35.47 -17.10 -29.62
C SER A 16 34.79 -17.57 -30.91
N SER A 17 34.79 -18.88 -31.15
CA SER A 17 34.11 -19.49 -32.31
C SER A 17 32.63 -19.18 -32.41
N ILE A 18 32.03 -18.79 -31.31
CA ILE A 18 30.64 -18.27 -31.19
C ILE A 18 30.74 -16.98 -30.41
N PRO A 19 30.39 -15.81 -31.00
CA PRO A 19 30.35 -14.55 -30.26
C PRO A 19 29.44 -14.64 -29.03
N ALA A 20 29.97 -14.30 -27.89
CA ALA A 20 29.22 -14.37 -26.61
C ALA A 20 29.20 -13.00 -25.93
N ILE A 21 28.05 -12.63 -25.36
CA ILE A 21 27.93 -11.44 -24.51
C ILE A 21 28.77 -11.68 -23.24
N THR A 22 29.65 -10.73 -22.92
CA THR A 22 30.49 -10.79 -21.73
C THR A 22 30.02 -9.84 -20.62
N ASN A 23 29.37 -8.75 -20.99
CA ASN A 23 28.81 -7.81 -20.05
C ASN A 23 27.72 -6.92 -20.68
N VAL A 24 26.75 -6.54 -19.89
CA VAL A 24 25.75 -5.53 -20.21
C VAL A 24 25.83 -4.45 -19.15
N ALA A 25 25.79 -3.18 -19.54
CA ALA A 25 25.63 -2.05 -18.64
C ALA A 25 24.49 -1.17 -19.16
N SER A 26 23.51 -0.87 -18.31
CA SER A 26 22.33 -0.10 -18.69
C SER A 26 22.00 0.94 -17.63
N THR A 27 21.64 2.13 -18.09
CA THR A 27 21.08 3.20 -17.25
C THR A 27 19.69 3.50 -17.76
N ILE A 28 18.69 3.49 -16.87
CA ILE A 28 17.30 3.81 -17.17
C ILE A 28 16.88 4.93 -16.23
N SER A 29 16.32 6.00 -16.77
CA SER A 29 15.78 7.12 -15.99
C SER A 29 14.37 7.44 -16.46
N LEU A 30 13.43 7.43 -15.52
CA LEU A 30 12.07 7.90 -15.69
C LEU A 30 11.92 9.24 -14.97
N LYS A 31 11.38 10.25 -15.64
CA LYS A 31 11.16 11.57 -15.06
C LYS A 31 9.74 12.01 -15.27
N ASN A 32 9.05 12.25 -14.16
CA ASN A 32 7.67 12.73 -14.11
C ASN A 32 6.72 11.91 -14.99
N ALA A 33 6.88 10.58 -14.97
CA ALA A 33 6.01 9.70 -15.73
C ALA A 33 4.63 9.61 -15.07
N ALA A 34 3.59 9.61 -15.92
CA ALA A 34 2.21 9.45 -15.47
C ALA A 34 1.47 8.53 -16.45
N PHE A 35 0.73 7.57 -15.90
CA PHE A 35 -0.08 6.63 -16.68
C PHE A 35 -1.21 6.05 -15.84
N ASN A 36 -2.24 5.56 -16.50
CA ASN A 36 -3.28 4.77 -15.88
C ASN A 36 -3.14 3.31 -16.35
N TYR A 37 -3.37 2.40 -15.44
CA TYR A 37 -3.41 0.97 -15.71
C TYR A 37 -4.63 0.38 -14.99
N ASP A 38 -5.63 -0.04 -15.77
CA ASP A 38 -6.93 -0.47 -15.25
C ASP A 38 -7.54 0.65 -14.37
N ASP A 39 -7.92 0.36 -13.15
CA ASP A 39 -8.47 1.32 -12.18
C ASP A 39 -7.38 2.07 -11.39
N TYR A 40 -6.10 1.88 -11.70
CA TYR A 40 -4.98 2.48 -10.99
C TYR A 40 -4.40 3.69 -11.73
N GLY A 41 -4.20 4.79 -11.00
CA GLY A 41 -3.52 5.99 -11.48
C GLY A 41 -2.11 6.14 -10.89
N VAL A 42 -1.12 6.34 -11.75
CA VAL A 42 0.28 6.61 -11.36
C VAL A 42 0.65 7.99 -11.85
N PHE A 43 1.06 8.90 -10.95
CA PHE A 43 1.37 10.29 -11.27
C PHE A 43 2.67 10.73 -10.62
N GLY A 44 3.53 11.38 -11.43
CA GLY A 44 4.79 11.94 -10.96
C GLY A 44 5.80 10.86 -10.57
N LEU A 45 5.94 9.82 -11.39
CA LEU A 45 6.92 8.76 -11.17
C LEU A 45 8.33 9.21 -11.62
N PHE A 46 9.28 9.12 -10.70
CA PHE A 46 10.71 9.26 -10.93
C PHE A 46 11.40 7.96 -10.54
N LEU A 47 12.24 7.47 -11.40
CA LEU A 47 13.04 6.26 -11.17
C LEU A 47 14.39 6.40 -11.85
N ASP A 48 15.47 6.17 -11.10
CA ASP A 48 16.81 6.04 -11.63
C ASP A 48 17.35 4.63 -11.32
N LEU A 49 17.73 3.89 -12.36
CA LEU A 49 18.17 2.51 -12.27
C LEU A 49 19.43 2.32 -13.09
N GLN A 50 20.47 1.79 -12.46
CA GLN A 50 21.73 1.42 -13.11
C GLN A 50 21.95 -0.08 -12.95
N LEU A 51 22.09 -0.76 -14.07
CA LEU A 51 22.21 -2.21 -14.16
C LEU A 51 23.54 -2.61 -14.80
N ALA A 52 24.16 -3.67 -14.31
CA ALA A 52 25.35 -4.24 -14.91
C ALA A 52 25.42 -5.76 -14.67
N GLY A 53 26.15 -6.44 -15.57
CA GLY A 53 26.41 -7.88 -15.48
C GLY A 53 25.88 -8.68 -16.66
N TRP A 54 26.29 -9.94 -16.76
CA TRP A 54 25.79 -10.93 -17.69
C TRP A 54 26.27 -12.33 -17.29
N PRO A 55 25.47 -13.41 -17.35
CA PRO A 55 24.01 -13.44 -17.65
C PRO A 55 23.12 -12.93 -16.50
N LEU A 56 23.68 -12.78 -15.31
CA LEU A 56 23.02 -12.20 -14.17
C LEU A 56 23.27 -10.67 -14.18
N ILE A 57 22.21 -9.91 -14.35
CA ILE A 57 22.24 -8.45 -14.38
C ILE A 57 21.75 -7.94 -13.03
N THR A 58 22.53 -7.11 -12.37
CA THR A 58 22.20 -6.57 -11.04
C THR A 58 22.29 -5.05 -11.04
N SER A 59 21.56 -4.41 -10.12
CA SER A 59 21.73 -2.99 -9.87
C SER A 59 23.14 -2.72 -9.34
N SER A 60 23.84 -1.75 -9.95
CA SER A 60 25.18 -1.34 -9.51
C SER A 60 25.15 -0.53 -8.21
N GLN A 61 24.01 0.05 -7.93
CA GLN A 61 23.65 0.76 -6.71
C GLN A 61 22.14 0.66 -6.53
N PRO A 62 21.60 0.80 -5.29
CA PRO A 62 20.17 0.76 -5.07
C PRO A 62 19.43 1.80 -5.90
N ALA A 63 18.44 1.35 -6.67
CA ALA A 63 17.56 2.23 -7.41
C ALA A 63 16.76 3.12 -6.48
N GLN A 64 16.48 4.35 -6.90
CA GLN A 64 15.69 5.31 -6.15
C GLN A 64 14.37 5.54 -6.88
N LEU A 65 13.28 5.23 -6.21
CA LEU A 65 11.92 5.49 -6.68
C LEU A 65 11.33 6.66 -5.88
N ARG A 66 10.71 7.59 -6.60
CA ARG A 66 9.81 8.59 -6.03
C ARG A 66 8.54 8.63 -6.86
N LEU A 67 7.40 8.60 -6.19
CA LEU A 67 6.11 8.66 -6.83
C LEU A 67 5.23 9.64 -6.08
N GLN A 68 4.73 10.67 -6.76
CA GLN A 68 3.92 11.72 -6.13
C GLN A 68 2.57 11.17 -5.69
N THR A 69 1.89 10.42 -6.56
CA THR A 69 0.58 9.86 -6.24
C THR A 69 0.39 8.51 -6.93
N LEU A 70 -0.04 7.55 -6.14
CA LEU A 70 -0.63 6.27 -6.56
C LEU A 70 -2.10 6.28 -6.15
N ASP A 71 -3.01 6.28 -7.11
CA ASP A 71 -4.43 6.16 -6.88
C ASP A 71 -4.87 4.72 -7.14
N ILE A 72 -5.34 4.05 -6.11
CA ILE A 72 -5.86 2.67 -6.13
C ILE A 72 -7.31 2.63 -5.60
N GLY A 73 -8.07 3.73 -5.82
CA GLY A 73 -9.34 4.00 -5.15
C GLY A 73 -9.18 4.80 -3.85
N ILE A 74 -7.97 4.87 -3.34
CA ILE A 74 -7.50 5.78 -2.28
C ILE A 74 -6.20 6.42 -2.74
N PRO A 75 -6.02 7.73 -2.55
CA PRO A 75 -4.79 8.41 -2.91
C PRO A 75 -3.69 8.08 -1.89
N ILE A 76 -2.61 7.46 -2.37
CA ILE A 76 -1.37 7.26 -1.62
C ILE A 76 -0.35 8.24 -2.20
N THR A 77 0.23 9.10 -1.37
CA THR A 77 1.10 10.20 -1.83
C THR A 77 2.52 10.10 -1.27
N ASP A 78 3.42 10.88 -1.83
CA ASP A 78 4.81 11.03 -1.37
C ASP A 78 5.53 9.69 -1.18
N ILE A 79 5.32 8.76 -2.12
CA ILE A 79 5.91 7.43 -2.04
C ILE A 79 7.38 7.52 -2.39
N THR A 80 8.24 7.02 -1.51
CA THR A 80 9.67 6.83 -1.79
C THR A 80 10.11 5.42 -1.44
N ALA A 81 11.04 4.89 -2.21
CA ALA A 81 11.63 3.59 -1.93
C ALA A 81 13.04 3.51 -2.51
N SER A 82 13.88 2.69 -1.88
CA SER A 82 15.18 2.29 -2.39
C SER A 82 15.19 0.77 -2.56
N PHE A 83 15.69 0.26 -3.69
CA PHE A 83 15.67 -1.18 -3.96
C PHE A 83 16.78 -1.62 -4.89
N ASP A 84 17.19 -2.86 -4.73
CA ASP A 84 18.09 -3.56 -5.64
C ASP A 84 17.29 -4.41 -6.61
N VAL A 85 17.77 -4.51 -7.84
CA VAL A 85 17.17 -5.33 -8.90
C VAL A 85 18.18 -6.40 -9.31
N THR A 86 17.68 -7.61 -9.47
CA THR A 86 18.40 -8.72 -10.09
C THR A 86 17.56 -9.25 -11.22
N ALA A 87 18.14 -9.36 -12.42
CA ALA A 87 17.50 -9.96 -13.58
C ALA A 87 18.38 -11.08 -14.13
N ASP A 88 17.83 -12.27 -14.23
CA ASP A 88 18.49 -13.43 -14.81
C ASP A 88 18.01 -13.60 -16.26
N SER A 89 18.93 -13.45 -17.20
CA SER A 89 18.63 -13.55 -18.64
C SER A 89 18.28 -14.97 -19.08
N ALA A 90 18.73 -16.00 -18.35
CA ALA A 90 18.47 -17.40 -18.68
C ALA A 90 17.06 -17.83 -18.24
N THR A 91 16.62 -17.39 -17.08
CA THR A 91 15.28 -17.70 -16.54
C THR A 91 14.23 -16.63 -16.84
N GLN A 92 14.66 -15.48 -17.37
CA GLN A 92 13.82 -14.28 -17.56
C GLN A 92 13.12 -13.81 -16.26
N GLN A 93 13.73 -14.11 -15.13
CA GLN A 93 13.25 -13.70 -13.82
C GLN A 93 13.83 -12.33 -13.46
N LEU A 94 12.96 -11.43 -13.01
CA LEU A 94 13.35 -10.18 -12.37
C LEU A 94 12.90 -10.24 -10.91
N GLU A 95 13.82 -9.91 -10.01
CA GLU A 95 13.60 -9.78 -8.59
C GLU A 95 13.94 -8.35 -8.15
N ALA A 96 13.09 -7.76 -7.34
CA ALA A 96 13.36 -6.49 -6.66
C ALA A 96 13.31 -6.69 -5.15
N ARG A 97 14.37 -6.29 -4.45
CA ARG A 97 14.45 -6.27 -2.98
C ARG A 97 14.63 -4.84 -2.52
N GLY A 98 13.63 -4.33 -1.80
CA GLY A 98 13.58 -2.94 -1.43
C GLY A 98 13.77 -2.70 0.05
N GLN A 99 14.14 -1.46 0.36
CA GLN A 99 14.35 -0.93 1.70
C GLN A 99 13.75 0.47 1.79
N ASN A 100 13.43 0.89 3.02
CA ASN A 100 13.04 2.26 3.33
C ASN A 100 11.86 2.76 2.48
N LEU A 101 10.84 1.92 2.29
CA LEU A 101 9.58 2.37 1.71
C LEU A 101 8.90 3.34 2.67
N THR A 102 8.53 4.52 2.18
CA THR A 102 7.67 5.47 2.88
C THR A 102 6.55 5.93 1.97
N ALA A 103 5.39 6.24 2.54
CA ALA A 103 4.24 6.78 1.83
C ALA A 103 3.32 7.53 2.79
N ARG A 104 2.46 8.39 2.28
CA ARG A 104 1.40 9.08 3.04
C ARG A 104 0.04 8.62 2.58
N LEU A 105 -0.85 8.34 3.53
CA LEU A 105 -2.25 8.02 3.30
C LEU A 105 -3.07 8.38 4.55
N PHE A 106 -4.31 8.78 4.38
CA PHE A 106 -5.23 9.11 5.48
C PHE A 106 -4.61 10.07 6.52
N GLU A 107 -3.91 11.12 6.07
CA GLU A 107 -3.16 12.09 6.88
C GLU A 107 -2.00 11.49 7.69
N GLY A 108 -1.82 10.19 7.69
CA GLY A 108 -0.75 9.48 8.37
C GLY A 108 0.34 8.99 7.44
N GLU A 109 1.13 8.06 7.95
CA GLU A 109 2.32 7.53 7.27
C GLU A 109 2.28 6.00 7.21
N ALA A 110 2.74 5.46 6.08
CA ALA A 110 3.06 4.04 5.92
C ALA A 110 4.56 3.87 5.68
N THR A 111 5.19 2.95 6.38
CA THR A 111 6.62 2.63 6.21
C THR A 111 6.83 1.14 6.12
N SER A 112 7.87 0.72 5.38
CA SER A 112 8.39 -0.65 5.43
C SER A 112 9.90 -0.64 5.37
N THR A 113 10.53 -1.40 6.24
CA THR A 113 11.98 -1.55 6.26
C THR A 113 12.50 -2.52 5.20
N ALA A 114 11.63 -3.40 4.69
CA ALA A 114 11.96 -4.33 3.64
C ALA A 114 10.72 -4.73 2.83
N PHE A 115 10.88 -4.85 1.53
CA PHE A 115 9.89 -5.44 0.64
C PHE A 115 10.59 -6.27 -0.44
N HIS A 116 9.84 -7.18 -1.03
CA HIS A 116 10.34 -8.09 -2.04
C HIS A 116 9.29 -8.27 -3.13
N PHE A 117 9.73 -8.36 -4.39
CA PHE A 117 8.88 -8.62 -5.55
C PHE A 117 9.60 -9.51 -6.56
N GLU A 118 8.89 -10.48 -7.13
CA GLU A 118 9.33 -11.37 -8.21
C GLU A 118 8.38 -11.29 -9.41
N SER A 119 8.97 -11.09 -10.60
CA SER A 119 8.17 -10.87 -11.81
C SER A 119 7.55 -12.14 -12.39
N ASN A 120 8.23 -13.28 -12.32
CA ASN A 120 7.79 -14.54 -12.94
C ASN A 120 6.49 -15.09 -12.35
N GLN A 121 6.27 -14.87 -11.05
CA GLN A 121 5.05 -15.26 -10.33
C GLN A 121 4.15 -14.08 -10.01
N LEU A 122 4.55 -12.86 -10.38
CA LEU A 122 3.91 -11.60 -9.95
C LEU A 122 3.63 -11.66 -8.45
N SER A 123 4.65 -12.06 -7.68
CA SER A 123 4.56 -12.27 -6.24
C SER A 123 5.40 -11.26 -5.48
N GLY A 124 4.98 -10.93 -4.27
CA GLY A 124 5.70 -9.99 -3.42
C GLY A 124 5.19 -9.97 -2.01
N PHE A 125 5.96 -9.33 -1.14
CA PHE A 125 5.64 -9.14 0.26
C PHE A 125 6.21 -7.84 0.79
N ALA A 126 5.43 -7.16 1.64
CA ALA A 126 5.88 -6.04 2.45
C ALA A 126 5.19 -6.07 3.80
N GLN A 127 5.94 -5.82 4.87
CA GLN A 127 5.37 -5.57 6.20
C GLN A 127 5.23 -4.06 6.38
N LEU A 128 4.02 -3.54 6.24
CA LEU A 128 3.76 -2.12 6.42
C LEU A 128 3.56 -1.81 7.91
N ARG A 129 4.21 -0.76 8.37
CA ARG A 129 3.92 -0.07 9.63
C ARG A 129 3.13 1.19 9.28
N LEU A 130 1.93 1.30 9.83
CA LEU A 130 1.03 2.43 9.66
C LEU A 130 1.07 3.26 10.93
N LYS A 131 1.14 4.59 10.80
CA LYS A 131 1.24 5.51 11.93
C LYS A 131 0.31 6.70 11.75
N ALA A 132 -0.45 6.99 12.79
CA ALA A 132 -1.28 8.18 12.93
C ALA A 132 -2.29 8.37 11.79
N LEU A 133 -2.92 7.29 11.30
CA LEU A 133 -3.95 7.37 10.27
C LEU A 133 -5.22 7.98 10.86
N ALA A 134 -5.77 9.02 10.24
CA ALA A 134 -7.00 9.67 10.66
C ALA A 134 -8.20 8.70 10.48
N LEU A 135 -8.89 8.37 11.59
CA LEU A 135 -10.02 7.43 11.55
C LEU A 135 -11.15 7.93 10.65
N GLN A 136 -11.43 9.24 10.64
CA GLN A 136 -12.45 9.84 9.78
C GLN A 136 -12.23 9.51 8.32
N GLN A 137 -11.04 9.73 7.80
CA GLN A 137 -10.75 9.48 6.37
C GLN A 137 -10.89 8.00 5.97
N ILE A 138 -10.67 7.09 6.91
CA ILE A 138 -10.87 5.65 6.67
C ILE A 138 -12.35 5.32 6.61
N LEU A 139 -13.16 5.89 7.51
CA LEU A 139 -14.61 5.66 7.55
C LEU A 139 -15.31 6.29 6.35
N ASP A 140 -14.83 7.43 5.85
CA ASP A 140 -15.35 8.11 4.65
C ASP A 140 -15.24 7.27 3.37
N LEU A 141 -14.35 6.26 3.33
CA LEU A 141 -14.27 5.33 2.20
C LEU A 141 -15.53 4.47 2.04
N GLY A 142 -16.24 4.24 3.11
CA GLY A 142 -17.37 3.33 3.11
C GLY A 142 -18.73 4.00 3.14
N ARG A 143 -18.89 5.07 3.90
CA ARG A 143 -20.17 5.76 4.15
C ARG A 143 -19.94 7.14 4.76
N ASP A 144 -20.75 8.10 4.35
CA ASP A 144 -20.81 9.47 4.90
C ASP A 144 -21.62 9.57 6.21
N ASP A 145 -22.05 8.45 6.77
CA ASP A 145 -22.94 8.40 7.94
C ASP A 145 -22.17 8.46 9.27
N PHE A 146 -20.83 8.52 9.22
CA PHE A 146 -19.97 8.55 10.40
C PHE A 146 -19.27 9.89 10.55
N ASP A 147 -19.33 10.45 11.75
CA ASP A 147 -18.44 11.51 12.23
C ASP A 147 -17.52 10.91 13.28
N SER A 148 -16.23 11.04 13.11
CA SER A 148 -15.26 10.41 14.00
C SER A 148 -14.02 11.26 14.21
N SER A 149 -13.32 10.99 15.30
CA SER A 149 -12.00 11.56 15.57
C SER A 149 -11.06 10.50 16.13
N GLY A 150 -9.81 10.87 16.21
CA GLY A 150 -8.74 10.00 16.69
C GLY A 150 -7.89 9.42 15.55
N GLN A 151 -6.79 8.83 15.94
CA GLN A 151 -5.81 8.26 15.03
C GLN A 151 -5.61 6.78 15.35
N ILE A 152 -5.32 5.99 14.32
CA ILE A 152 -5.00 4.57 14.46
C ILE A 152 -3.63 4.29 13.90
N SER A 153 -2.92 3.36 14.55
CA SER A 153 -1.59 2.91 14.15
C SER A 153 -1.49 1.41 14.26
N GLY A 154 -0.58 0.81 13.51
CA GLY A 154 -0.37 -0.63 13.59
C GLY A 154 0.50 -1.21 12.50
N SER A 155 0.25 -2.46 12.18
CA SER A 155 1.08 -3.25 11.27
C SER A 155 0.22 -4.10 10.35
N VAL A 156 0.50 -4.03 9.06
CA VAL A 156 -0.28 -4.69 8.00
C VAL A 156 0.67 -5.46 7.08
N PRO A 157 0.59 -6.82 7.09
CA PRO A 157 1.33 -7.64 6.13
C PRO A 157 0.63 -7.62 4.77
N VAL A 158 1.28 -7.04 3.78
CA VAL A 158 0.80 -7.00 2.39
C VAL A 158 1.48 -8.08 1.59
N GLN A 159 0.72 -8.92 0.93
CA GLN A 159 1.19 -9.96 0.02
C GLN A 159 0.66 -9.67 -1.38
N ILE A 160 1.49 -9.91 -2.38
CA ILE A 160 1.09 -9.95 -3.78
C ILE A 160 1.20 -11.40 -4.23
N LYS A 161 0.14 -11.95 -4.81
CA LYS A 161 0.13 -13.29 -5.40
C LYS A 161 -0.56 -13.22 -6.76
N GLN A 162 0.16 -13.60 -7.81
CA GLN A 162 -0.35 -13.54 -9.18
C GLN A 162 -0.87 -12.14 -9.55
N GLY A 163 -0.16 -11.09 -9.11
CA GLY A 163 -0.54 -9.70 -9.33
C GLY A 163 -1.68 -9.18 -8.46
N LYS A 164 -2.26 -9.99 -7.57
CA LYS A 164 -3.37 -9.60 -6.70
C LYS A 164 -2.89 -9.31 -5.28
N ILE A 165 -3.35 -8.21 -4.73
CA ILE A 165 -3.03 -7.80 -3.35
C ILE A 165 -3.86 -8.61 -2.36
N ARG A 166 -3.23 -9.00 -1.25
CA ARG A 166 -3.86 -9.66 -0.12
C ARG A 166 -3.28 -9.12 1.19
N VAL A 167 -4.13 -8.97 2.20
CA VAL A 167 -3.75 -8.70 3.59
C VAL A 167 -4.32 -9.81 4.47
N VAL A 168 -3.53 -10.33 5.40
CA VAL A 168 -3.97 -11.34 6.37
C VAL A 168 -3.59 -10.89 7.76
N ALA A 169 -4.58 -10.77 8.63
CA ALA A 169 -4.41 -10.42 10.03
C ALA A 169 -3.63 -9.11 10.26
N GLY A 170 -3.88 -8.09 9.43
CA GLY A 170 -3.42 -6.73 9.71
C GLY A 170 -3.98 -6.24 11.04
N GLN A 171 -3.18 -5.58 11.87
CA GLN A 171 -3.58 -5.13 13.19
C GLN A 171 -3.41 -3.63 13.33
N LEU A 172 -4.48 -2.94 13.69
CA LEU A 172 -4.50 -1.50 13.94
C LEU A 172 -5.11 -1.25 15.31
N ASN A 173 -4.58 -0.25 16.02
CA ASN A 173 -5.08 0.16 17.33
C ASN A 173 -5.18 1.67 17.38
N ALA A 174 -6.16 2.18 18.12
CA ALA A 174 -6.26 3.60 18.39
C ALA A 174 -5.07 4.10 19.21
N GLU A 175 -4.60 5.28 18.85
CA GLU A 175 -3.61 6.00 19.66
C GLU A 175 -4.30 6.71 20.84
N PRO A 176 -3.63 6.81 22.00
CA PRO A 176 -4.14 7.63 23.10
C PRO A 176 -4.32 9.10 22.69
N PRO A 177 -5.34 9.78 23.18
CA PRO A 177 -6.32 9.37 24.21
C PRO A 177 -7.52 8.59 23.67
N GLY A 178 -7.58 8.20 22.40
CA GLY A 178 -8.73 7.66 21.70
C GLY A 178 -9.46 8.73 20.90
N GLY A 179 -10.79 8.69 20.87
CA GLY A 179 -11.57 9.63 20.10
C GLY A 179 -13.07 9.43 20.27
N HIS A 180 -13.85 9.88 19.30
CA HIS A 180 -15.28 9.61 19.24
C HIS A 180 -15.69 8.97 17.91
N ILE A 181 -16.80 8.27 17.93
CA ILE A 181 -17.53 7.79 16.76
C ILE A 181 -18.98 8.15 16.94
N ARG A 182 -19.54 8.90 16.00
CA ARG A 182 -20.96 9.23 15.91
C ARG A 182 -21.52 8.62 14.64
N TYR A 183 -22.52 7.79 14.82
CA TYR A 183 -23.24 7.20 13.69
C TYR A 183 -24.61 7.86 13.53
N THR A 184 -24.83 8.50 12.40
CA THR A 184 -26.08 9.18 12.06
C THR A 184 -26.70 8.53 10.84
N PRO A 185 -27.42 7.39 10.99
CA PRO A 185 -28.02 6.69 9.86
C PRO A 185 -29.07 7.57 9.18
N ASN A 186 -29.18 7.43 7.87
CA ASN A 186 -30.27 8.04 7.11
C ASN A 186 -31.63 7.45 7.51
N GLN A 187 -32.73 8.12 7.13
CA GLN A 187 -34.09 7.75 7.56
C GLN A 187 -34.48 6.31 7.16
N ALA A 188 -34.06 5.86 5.96
CA ALA A 188 -34.35 4.51 5.49
C ALA A 188 -33.66 3.44 6.34
N THR A 189 -32.37 3.63 6.62
CA THR A 189 -31.58 2.75 7.48
C THR A 189 -32.12 2.77 8.91
N ARG A 190 -32.49 3.95 9.44
CA ARG A 190 -33.11 4.07 10.76
C ARG A 190 -34.38 3.27 10.86
N ASN A 191 -35.29 3.36 9.88
CA ASN A 191 -36.54 2.61 9.86
C ASN A 191 -36.33 1.09 9.82
N LEU A 192 -35.33 0.60 9.10
CA LEU A 192 -34.98 -0.81 9.07
C LEU A 192 -34.41 -1.30 10.42
N LEU A 193 -33.62 -0.48 11.09
CA LEU A 193 -32.92 -0.83 12.32
C LEU A 193 -33.83 -0.71 13.56
N MET A 194 -34.89 0.07 13.52
CA MET A 194 -35.84 0.23 14.65
C MET A 194 -36.72 -0.99 14.94
N GLY A 195 -36.63 -2.06 14.13
CA GLY A 195 -37.41 -3.30 14.32
C GLY A 195 -36.98 -4.20 15.48
N SER A 196 -35.89 -3.84 16.21
CA SER A 196 -35.37 -4.64 17.32
C SER A 196 -34.85 -3.75 18.45
N ASP A 197 -35.21 -4.06 19.69
CA ASP A 197 -34.70 -3.35 20.88
C ASP A 197 -33.16 -3.40 20.99
N LYS A 198 -32.56 -4.51 20.61
CA LYS A 198 -31.09 -4.65 20.62
C LYS A 198 -30.43 -3.68 19.66
N THR A 199 -30.99 -3.51 18.47
CA THR A 199 -30.46 -2.60 17.45
C THR A 199 -30.62 -1.14 17.87
N LYS A 200 -31.73 -0.82 18.54
CA LYS A 200 -31.95 0.51 19.09
C LYS A 200 -30.89 0.88 20.12
N ILE A 201 -30.57 -0.03 21.06
CA ILE A 201 -29.49 0.18 22.05
C ILE A 201 -28.16 0.44 21.38
N VAL A 202 -27.82 -0.31 20.31
CA VAL A 202 -26.59 -0.10 19.56
C VAL A 202 -26.57 1.27 18.89
N LEU A 203 -27.68 1.67 18.25
CA LEU A 203 -27.79 3.00 17.62
C LEU A 203 -27.65 4.13 18.62
N ASP A 204 -28.37 4.01 19.75
CA ASP A 204 -28.33 5.01 20.82
C ASP A 204 -26.91 5.08 21.41
N THR A 205 -26.25 3.95 21.59
CA THR A 205 -24.84 3.91 22.03
C THR A 205 -23.92 4.60 21.06
N LEU A 206 -24.04 4.32 19.76
CA LEU A 206 -23.18 4.89 18.71
C LEU A 206 -23.56 6.32 18.30
N SER A 207 -24.63 6.89 18.86
CA SER A 207 -25.03 8.28 18.56
C SER A 207 -24.02 9.32 19.06
N ASP A 208 -23.23 9.02 20.09
CA ASP A 208 -22.13 9.84 20.60
C ASP A 208 -21.15 8.97 21.43
N PHE A 209 -20.51 8.00 20.79
CA PHE A 209 -19.63 7.06 21.49
C PHE A 209 -18.23 7.62 21.64
N GLN A 210 -17.78 7.83 22.87
CA GLN A 210 -16.41 8.20 23.20
C GLN A 210 -15.61 6.95 23.52
N TYR A 211 -14.58 6.66 22.71
CA TYR A 211 -13.73 5.50 22.90
C TYR A 211 -12.34 5.89 23.42
N HIS A 212 -11.80 5.06 24.27
CA HIS A 212 -10.41 5.12 24.73
C HIS A 212 -9.57 3.96 24.17
N SER A 213 -10.22 2.94 23.63
CA SER A 213 -9.58 1.81 22.97
C SER A 213 -10.38 1.37 21.75
N LEU A 214 -9.68 1.22 20.64
CA LEU A 214 -10.18 0.64 19.40
C LEU A 214 -9.09 -0.30 18.88
N ALA A 215 -9.41 -1.58 18.69
CA ALA A 215 -8.56 -2.55 18.04
C ALA A 215 -9.27 -3.09 16.80
N VAL A 216 -8.56 -3.12 15.68
CA VAL A 216 -9.08 -3.60 14.39
C VAL A 216 -8.16 -4.68 13.86
N THR A 217 -8.73 -5.85 13.52
CA THR A 217 -8.06 -6.87 12.72
C THR A 217 -8.58 -6.80 11.30
N LEU A 218 -7.69 -6.65 10.35
CA LEU A 218 -8.00 -6.40 8.94
C LEU A 218 -7.56 -7.58 8.08
N ASP A 219 -8.48 -8.08 7.27
CA ASP A 219 -8.22 -9.04 6.21
C ASP A 219 -8.72 -8.49 4.88
N TYR A 220 -7.88 -8.56 3.84
CA TYR A 220 -8.24 -8.21 2.48
C TYR A 220 -7.94 -9.38 1.54
N SER A 221 -8.96 -9.85 0.84
CA SER A 221 -8.85 -11.00 -0.05
C SER A 221 -8.38 -10.61 -1.44
N SER A 222 -7.85 -11.56 -2.19
CA SER A 222 -7.47 -11.37 -3.60
C SER A 222 -8.68 -11.15 -4.54
N THR A 223 -9.91 -11.30 -4.04
CA THR A 223 -11.17 -11.02 -4.75
C THR A 223 -11.69 -9.61 -4.51
N GLY A 224 -11.01 -8.83 -3.64
CA GLY A 224 -11.41 -7.45 -3.31
C GLY A 224 -12.26 -7.32 -2.04
N ASP A 225 -12.53 -8.43 -1.35
CA ASP A 225 -13.35 -8.40 -0.14
C ASP A 225 -12.53 -7.92 1.06
N LEU A 226 -12.98 -6.87 1.72
CA LEU A 226 -12.43 -6.34 2.95
C LEU A 226 -13.24 -6.81 4.15
N THR A 227 -12.57 -7.41 5.13
CA THR A 227 -13.16 -7.77 6.41
C THR A 227 -12.42 -7.07 7.54
N ALA A 228 -13.13 -6.31 8.35
CA ALA A 228 -12.61 -5.67 9.55
C ALA A 228 -13.33 -6.20 10.79
N LYS A 229 -12.58 -6.81 11.70
CA LYS A 229 -13.07 -7.21 13.03
C LYS A 229 -12.66 -6.16 14.04
N THR A 230 -13.62 -5.55 14.70
CA THR A 230 -13.40 -4.39 15.56
C THR A 230 -13.75 -4.73 17.00
N ALA A 231 -12.88 -4.38 17.94
CA ALA A 231 -13.13 -4.34 19.36
C ALA A 231 -13.03 -2.89 19.85
N LEU A 232 -14.10 -2.39 20.44
CA LEU A 232 -14.26 -1.00 20.85
C LEU A 232 -14.57 -0.93 22.34
N GLN A 233 -13.85 -0.10 23.11
CA GLN A 233 -14.10 0.15 24.51
C GLN A 233 -14.26 1.65 24.76
N GLY A 234 -15.35 2.01 25.44
CA GLY A 234 -15.70 3.40 25.70
C GLY A 234 -17.07 3.50 26.33
N HIS A 235 -17.67 4.67 26.24
CA HIS A 235 -19.01 4.94 26.73
C HIS A 235 -19.68 6.04 25.90
N ASN A 236 -20.99 6.09 25.95
CA ASN A 236 -21.74 7.26 25.48
C ASN A 236 -22.00 8.15 26.69
N PRO A 237 -21.57 9.42 26.71
CA PRO A 237 -21.76 10.32 27.86
C PRO A 237 -23.24 10.66 28.17
N ASN A 238 -24.13 10.36 27.22
CA ASN A 238 -25.56 10.63 27.34
C ASN A 238 -26.37 9.39 27.78
N PHE A 239 -25.69 8.30 28.21
CA PHE A 239 -26.30 7.02 28.56
C PHE A 239 -25.96 6.60 29.98
#